data_c97672998ea807eafaf4150ce3162124
#
_entry.id   c97672998ea807eafaf4150ce3162124
#
_cell.length_a   1.000
_cell.length_b   1.000
_cell.length_c   1.000
_cell.angle_alpha   90.00
_cell.angle_beta   90.00
_cell.angle_gamma   90.00
#
_symmetry.space_group_name_H-M   'P 1'
#
loop_
_entity.id
_entity.type
_entity.pdbx_description
1 polymer ?
#
loop_
_entity_poly.entity_id
_entity_poly.type
_entity_poly.pdbx_seq_one_letter_code
_entity_poly.pdbx_strand_id
1 'polypeptide(L)'
;REMYPARELSELLGGVRVEVGNDANVAALGEAWRGGGEGAANAVLITLGTGVGGGIIMDGEIVTGKHGLAGEIGHIHVRDGETEPCNCGAVGCLEQIASATGIVREAKRRLAKEKERESGLRAFGDKLTAKDVCDLGREGDALADEIMETVAKYLGETVAMLCMTI
;
A
#
# COMPACT_ATOMS: atom_id res chain seq x y z
N ARG A 1 17.60 7.83 23.12
CA ARG A 1 17.96 9.22 22.83
C ARG A 1 16.80 9.79 22.02
N GLU A 2 16.17 10.84 22.51
CA GLU A 2 15.15 11.53 21.73
C GLU A 2 15.82 12.16 20.50
N MET A 3 15.28 11.90 19.33
CA MET A 3 15.74 12.48 18.06
C MET A 3 14.73 13.53 17.60
N TYR A 4 15.24 14.68 17.17
CA TYR A 4 14.44 15.77 16.62
C TYR A 4 14.88 16.07 15.18
N PRO A 5 14.50 15.22 14.19
CA PRO A 5 15.05 15.27 12.83
C PRO A 5 14.89 16.63 12.15
N ALA A 6 13.73 17.28 12.33
CA ALA A 6 13.47 18.59 11.75
C ALA A 6 14.48 19.65 12.24
N ARG A 7 14.76 19.68 13.55
CA ARG A 7 15.70 20.62 14.15
C ARG A 7 17.13 20.32 13.73
N GLU A 8 17.54 19.06 13.86
CA GLU A 8 18.91 18.65 13.54
C GLU A 8 19.26 18.91 12.06
N LEU A 9 18.31 18.61 11.14
CA LEU A 9 18.48 18.93 9.72
C LEU A 9 18.48 20.45 9.46
N SER A 10 17.61 21.21 10.13
CA SER A 10 17.58 22.67 9.98
C SER A 10 18.92 23.31 10.40
N GLU A 11 19.50 22.87 11.51
CA GLU A 11 20.82 23.34 11.99
C GLU A 11 21.92 22.99 10.98
N LEU A 12 21.95 21.76 10.43
CA LEU A 12 22.92 21.32 9.42
C LEU A 12 22.80 22.09 8.10
N LEU A 13 21.59 22.55 7.76
CA LEU A 13 21.27 23.28 6.54
C LEU A 13 21.39 24.85 6.73
N GLY A 14 22.00 25.31 7.81
CA GLY A 14 22.21 26.72 8.05
C GLY A 14 20.93 27.51 8.38
N GLY A 15 19.95 26.85 9.04
CA GLY A 15 18.71 27.49 9.50
C GLY A 15 17.56 27.43 8.49
N VAL A 16 17.68 26.64 7.42
CA VAL A 16 16.56 26.39 6.52
C VAL A 16 15.44 25.67 7.27
N ARG A 17 14.20 26.14 7.11
CA ARG A 17 13.04 25.52 7.72
C ARG A 17 12.88 24.08 7.20
N VAL A 18 12.81 23.13 8.10
CA VAL A 18 12.61 21.71 7.81
C VAL A 18 11.33 21.24 8.50
N GLU A 19 10.49 20.57 7.75
CA GLU A 19 9.30 19.88 8.26
C GLU A 19 9.45 18.37 8.01
N VAL A 20 8.95 17.56 8.94
CA VAL A 20 8.95 16.10 8.85
C VAL A 20 7.51 15.63 8.85
N GLY A 21 7.17 14.75 7.92
CA GLY A 21 5.83 14.19 7.79
C GLY A 21 5.88 12.68 7.52
N ASN A 22 4.72 12.04 7.55
CA ASN A 22 4.55 10.69 7.06
C ASN A 22 4.87 10.67 5.56
N ASP A 23 5.56 9.62 5.08
CA ASP A 23 6.06 9.51 3.71
C ASP A 23 4.92 9.48 2.67
N ALA A 24 3.83 8.76 2.93
CA ALA A 24 2.67 8.72 2.05
C ALA A 24 1.93 10.08 2.00
N ASN A 25 1.84 10.78 3.13
CA ASN A 25 1.27 12.12 3.18
C ASN A 25 2.12 13.13 2.37
N VAL A 26 3.44 13.06 2.51
CA VAL A 26 4.35 13.92 1.74
C VAL A 26 4.28 13.58 0.24
N ALA A 27 4.16 12.29 -0.12
CA ALA A 27 3.95 11.88 -1.51
C ALA A 27 2.62 12.42 -2.04
N ALA A 28 1.53 12.35 -1.27
CA ALA A 28 0.23 12.90 -1.66
C ALA A 28 0.29 14.42 -1.92
N LEU A 29 0.97 15.15 -1.06
CA LEU A 29 1.20 16.59 -1.28
C LEU A 29 2.02 16.85 -2.54
N GLY A 30 3.03 16.05 -2.83
CA GLY A 30 3.83 16.13 -4.05
C GLY A 30 3.00 15.92 -5.31
N GLU A 31 2.15 14.88 -5.30
CA GLU A 31 1.24 14.56 -6.40
C GLU A 31 0.17 15.63 -6.61
N ALA A 32 -0.36 16.21 -5.54
CA ALA A 32 -1.31 17.33 -5.64
C ALA A 32 -0.64 18.61 -6.14
N TRP A 33 0.66 18.80 -5.84
CA TRP A 33 1.37 20.00 -6.24
C TRP A 33 1.86 19.94 -7.69
N ARG A 34 2.44 18.83 -8.14
CA ARG A 34 3.13 18.70 -9.44
C ARG A 34 3.00 17.32 -10.08
N GLY A 35 2.01 16.55 -9.69
CA GLY A 35 1.77 15.21 -10.20
C GLY A 35 0.37 15.01 -10.75
N GLY A 36 -0.11 13.78 -10.68
CA GLY A 36 -1.42 13.39 -11.21
C GLY A 36 -2.62 14.05 -10.55
N GLY A 37 -2.44 14.63 -9.36
CA GLY A 37 -3.46 15.37 -8.61
C GLY A 37 -3.38 16.89 -8.78
N GLU A 38 -2.53 17.42 -9.66
CA GLU A 38 -2.38 18.87 -9.83
C GLU A 38 -3.72 19.54 -10.19
N GLY A 39 -4.10 20.53 -9.37
CA GLY A 39 -5.36 21.27 -9.54
C GLY A 39 -6.60 20.62 -8.93
N ALA A 40 -6.51 19.42 -8.36
CA ALA A 40 -7.60 18.79 -7.62
C ALA A 40 -7.67 19.35 -6.20
N ALA A 41 -8.86 19.83 -5.79
CA ALA A 41 -9.08 20.25 -4.40
C ALA A 41 -9.17 19.06 -3.44
N ASN A 42 -9.70 17.93 -3.93
CA ASN A 42 -9.84 16.70 -3.16
C ASN A 42 -9.15 15.56 -3.92
N ALA A 43 -8.32 14.80 -3.24
CA ALA A 43 -7.58 13.69 -3.82
C ALA A 43 -7.25 12.61 -2.77
N VAL A 44 -7.16 11.38 -3.22
CA VAL A 44 -6.58 10.28 -2.43
C VAL A 44 -5.42 9.70 -3.22
N LEU A 45 -4.27 9.63 -2.58
CA LEU A 45 -3.14 8.87 -3.06
C LEU A 45 -3.09 7.52 -2.35
N ILE A 46 -2.88 6.45 -3.10
CA ILE A 46 -2.58 5.12 -2.57
C ILE A 46 -1.21 4.71 -3.11
N THR A 47 -0.28 4.39 -2.22
CA THR A 47 1.04 3.88 -2.58
C THR A 47 1.09 2.38 -2.39
N LEU A 48 1.49 1.65 -3.45
CA LEU A 48 1.65 0.20 -3.45
C LEU A 48 3.15 -0.12 -3.52
N GLY A 49 3.71 -0.50 -2.38
CA GLY A 49 5.12 -0.84 -2.23
C GLY A 49 5.30 -2.08 -1.37
N THR A 50 6.30 -2.11 -0.51
CA THR A 50 6.48 -3.15 0.52
C THR A 50 5.24 -3.26 1.42
N GLY A 51 4.61 -2.11 1.73
CA GLY A 51 3.32 -1.98 2.38
C GLY A 51 2.31 -1.28 1.46
N VAL A 52 1.17 -0.89 2.03
CA VAL A 52 0.16 -0.02 1.39
C VAL A 52 0.04 1.24 2.23
N GLY A 53 0.46 2.36 1.66
CA GLY A 53 0.29 3.68 2.28
C GLY A 53 -0.82 4.48 1.61
N GLY A 54 -1.22 5.58 2.24
CA GLY A 54 -2.18 6.50 1.67
C GLY A 54 -2.04 7.92 2.19
N GLY A 55 -2.54 8.85 1.43
CA GLY A 55 -2.67 10.26 1.82
C GLY A 55 -3.98 10.83 1.28
N ILE A 56 -4.66 11.59 2.09
CA ILE A 56 -5.96 12.19 1.77
C ILE A 56 -5.80 13.70 1.76
N ILE A 57 -6.22 14.33 0.68
CA ILE A 57 -6.26 15.79 0.53
C ILE A 57 -7.71 16.20 0.43
N MET A 58 -8.12 17.17 1.23
CA MET A 58 -9.43 17.80 1.19
C MET A 58 -9.25 19.32 1.21
N ASP A 59 -9.97 19.99 0.31
CA ASP A 59 -9.89 21.44 0.13
C ASP A 59 -8.44 21.96 -0.05
N GLY A 60 -7.58 21.14 -0.68
CA GLY A 60 -6.17 21.45 -0.93
C GLY A 60 -5.24 21.19 0.27
N GLU A 61 -5.74 20.68 1.38
CA GLU A 61 -4.96 20.42 2.59
C GLU A 61 -4.88 18.92 2.90
N ILE A 62 -3.72 18.48 3.41
CA ILE A 62 -3.52 17.09 3.83
C ILE A 62 -4.32 16.80 5.11
N VAL A 63 -5.11 15.75 5.09
CA VAL A 63 -5.88 15.29 6.24
C VAL A 63 -5.02 14.35 7.07
N THR A 64 -4.63 14.77 8.26
CA THR A 64 -3.85 13.94 9.20
C THR A 64 -4.70 13.29 10.28
N GLY A 65 -5.93 13.80 10.50
CA GLY A 65 -6.80 13.37 11.60
C GLY A 65 -6.28 13.75 12.98
N LYS A 66 -7.09 13.53 13.99
CA LYS A 66 -6.78 13.92 15.38
C LYS A 66 -5.53 13.22 15.95
N HIS A 67 -5.25 12.01 15.49
CA HIS A 67 -4.17 11.16 16.01
C HIS A 67 -3.05 10.92 14.97
N GLY A 68 -3.08 11.63 13.84
CA GLY A 68 -2.12 11.46 12.76
C GLY A 68 -2.28 10.16 11.96
N LEU A 69 -3.43 9.50 12.05
CA LEU A 69 -3.70 8.20 11.43
C LEU A 69 -4.62 8.27 10.20
N ALA A 70 -5.06 9.46 9.80
CA ALA A 70 -5.82 9.59 8.56
C ALA A 70 -4.90 9.26 7.38
N GLY A 71 -5.44 8.52 6.42
CA GLY A 71 -4.66 8.05 5.28
C GLY A 71 -4.00 6.68 5.47
N GLU A 72 -4.11 6.04 6.64
CA GLU A 72 -3.63 4.67 6.88
C GLU A 72 -4.52 3.62 6.17
N ILE A 73 -4.68 3.82 4.85
CA ILE A 73 -5.60 3.05 3.97
C ILE A 73 -5.23 1.57 3.93
N GLY A 74 -3.94 1.26 4.01
CA GLY A 74 -3.45 -0.11 4.04
C GLY A 74 -3.96 -0.93 5.22
N HIS A 75 -4.44 -0.28 6.27
CA HIS A 75 -4.95 -0.94 7.48
C HIS A 75 -6.48 -1.05 7.54
N ILE A 76 -7.18 -0.64 6.48
CA ILE A 76 -8.60 -0.93 6.33
C ILE A 76 -8.80 -2.44 6.28
N HIS A 77 -9.73 -2.96 7.11
CA HIS A 77 -10.11 -4.37 7.08
C HIS A 77 -10.92 -4.66 5.83
N VAL A 78 -10.44 -5.60 5.01
CA VAL A 78 -11.07 -5.94 3.72
C VAL A 78 -11.37 -7.42 3.56
N ARG A 79 -10.76 -8.30 4.38
CA ARG A 79 -10.92 -9.75 4.23
C ARG A 79 -11.07 -10.46 5.57
N ASP A 80 -12.20 -11.16 5.75
CA ASP A 80 -12.45 -12.04 6.88
C ASP A 80 -11.66 -13.35 6.78
N GLY A 81 -11.49 -14.01 7.94
CA GLY A 81 -10.87 -15.34 8.04
C GLY A 81 -9.35 -15.35 7.98
N GLU A 82 -8.69 -14.19 7.95
CA GLU A 82 -7.24 -14.11 8.14
C GLU A 82 -6.87 -14.44 9.58
N THR A 83 -5.82 -15.24 9.74
CA THR A 83 -5.31 -15.66 11.06
C THR A 83 -3.95 -15.03 11.39
N GLU A 84 -3.22 -14.58 10.36
CA GLU A 84 -1.94 -13.93 10.53
C GLU A 84 -2.15 -12.44 10.81
N PRO A 85 -1.54 -11.89 11.88
CA PRO A 85 -1.66 -10.47 12.18
C PRO A 85 -0.94 -9.61 11.14
N CYS A 86 -1.52 -8.46 10.84
CA CYS A 86 -0.83 -7.35 10.18
C CYS A 86 0.14 -6.67 11.14
N ASN A 87 1.10 -5.91 10.62
CA ASN A 87 2.04 -5.12 11.45
C ASN A 87 1.34 -4.14 12.41
N CYS A 88 0.12 -3.70 12.10
CA CYS A 88 -0.69 -2.88 12.98
C CYS A 88 -1.37 -3.66 14.12
N GLY A 89 -1.26 -4.99 14.15
CA GLY A 89 -1.87 -5.87 15.13
C GLY A 89 -3.28 -6.36 14.77
N ALA A 90 -3.93 -5.79 13.75
CA ALA A 90 -5.21 -6.28 13.22
C ALA A 90 -4.99 -7.45 12.22
N VAL A 91 -6.07 -8.03 11.74
CA VAL A 91 -6.05 -9.07 10.70
C VAL A 91 -6.91 -8.64 9.52
N GLY A 92 -6.63 -9.16 8.33
CA GLY A 92 -7.44 -8.90 7.13
C GLY A 92 -7.30 -7.50 6.54
N CYS A 93 -6.20 -6.80 6.83
CA CYS A 93 -5.89 -5.49 6.29
C CYS A 93 -5.62 -5.54 4.78
N LEU A 94 -5.96 -4.46 4.06
CA LEU A 94 -5.67 -4.31 2.63
C LEU A 94 -4.18 -4.55 2.33
N GLU A 95 -3.28 -4.07 3.17
CA GLU A 95 -1.83 -4.27 3.04
C GLU A 95 -1.44 -5.74 2.96
N GLN A 96 -2.12 -6.59 3.72
CA GLN A 96 -1.85 -8.04 3.72
C GLN A 96 -2.20 -8.72 2.38
N ILE A 97 -2.89 -8.01 1.49
CA ILE A 97 -3.35 -8.54 0.20
C ILE A 97 -2.70 -7.78 -0.95
N ALA A 98 -2.74 -6.46 -0.91
CA ALA A 98 -2.39 -5.59 -2.05
C ALA A 98 -0.94 -5.07 -2.02
N SER A 99 -0.20 -5.24 -0.93
CA SER A 99 1.22 -4.90 -0.90
C SER A 99 2.08 -5.94 -1.65
N ALA A 100 3.30 -5.58 -2.01
CA ALA A 100 4.24 -6.53 -2.61
C ALA A 100 4.47 -7.76 -1.71
N THR A 101 4.57 -7.56 -0.39
CA THR A 101 4.69 -8.66 0.58
C THR A 101 3.41 -9.47 0.67
N GLY A 102 2.24 -8.82 0.60
CA GLY A 102 0.92 -9.46 0.60
C GLY A 102 0.71 -10.36 -0.63
N ILE A 103 1.07 -9.88 -1.82
CA ILE A 103 1.00 -10.65 -3.07
C ILE A 103 1.84 -11.92 -2.98
N VAL A 104 3.09 -11.79 -2.52
CA VAL A 104 3.99 -12.95 -2.36
C VAL A 104 3.45 -13.93 -1.33
N ARG A 105 2.91 -13.43 -0.22
CA ARG A 105 2.29 -14.26 0.82
C ARG A 105 1.11 -15.06 0.25
N GLU A 106 0.23 -14.40 -0.48
CA GLU A 106 -0.94 -15.05 -1.11
C GLU A 106 -0.50 -16.11 -2.13
N ALA A 107 0.51 -15.81 -2.96
CA ALA A 107 1.07 -16.76 -3.90
C ALA A 107 1.63 -18.00 -3.20
N LYS A 108 2.45 -17.83 -2.17
CA LYS A 108 2.99 -18.94 -1.39
C LYS A 108 1.89 -19.77 -0.72
N ARG A 109 0.86 -19.13 -0.17
CA ARG A 109 -0.31 -19.79 0.42
C ARG A 109 -1.06 -20.64 -0.62
N ARG A 110 -1.31 -20.10 -1.80
CA ARG A 110 -2.00 -20.81 -2.88
C ARG A 110 -1.15 -21.97 -3.39
N LEU A 111 0.12 -21.78 -3.62
CA LEU A 111 1.06 -22.83 -4.04
C LEU A 111 1.15 -23.99 -3.04
N ALA A 112 1.10 -23.69 -1.74
CA ALA A 112 1.12 -24.70 -0.68
C ALA A 112 -0.20 -25.50 -0.60
N LYS A 113 -1.33 -24.84 -0.85
CA LYS A 113 -2.67 -25.44 -0.82
C LYS A 113 -2.95 -26.27 -2.08
N GLU A 114 -2.55 -25.76 -3.24
CA GLU A 114 -2.86 -26.32 -4.56
C GLU A 114 -1.62 -27.01 -5.16
N LYS A 115 -1.12 -28.04 -4.46
CA LYS A 115 0.17 -28.69 -4.78
C LYS A 115 0.24 -29.26 -6.20
N GLU A 116 -0.86 -29.79 -6.71
CA GLU A 116 -0.94 -30.44 -8.03
C GLU A 116 -1.22 -29.44 -9.16
N ARG A 117 -1.52 -28.18 -8.82
CA ARG A 117 -1.79 -27.17 -9.84
C ARG A 117 -0.49 -26.70 -10.47
N GLU A 118 -0.40 -26.78 -11.78
CA GLU A 118 0.72 -26.25 -12.55
C GLU A 118 0.73 -24.72 -12.49
N SER A 119 1.91 -24.16 -12.26
CA SER A 119 2.18 -22.70 -12.31
C SER A 119 3.67 -22.46 -12.39
N GLY A 120 4.06 -21.49 -13.19
CA GLY A 120 5.43 -20.98 -13.31
C GLY A 120 5.96 -20.36 -12.02
N LEU A 121 5.07 -19.92 -11.10
CA LEU A 121 5.43 -19.40 -9.80
C LEU A 121 6.27 -20.38 -8.95
N ARG A 122 6.09 -21.70 -9.18
CA ARG A 122 6.86 -22.74 -8.44
C ARG A 122 8.36 -22.68 -8.69
N ALA A 123 8.79 -22.21 -9.86
CA ALA A 123 10.20 -22.13 -10.22
C ALA A 123 10.99 -21.14 -9.36
N PHE A 124 10.33 -20.17 -8.75
CA PHE A 124 10.98 -19.12 -7.94
C PHE A 124 11.23 -19.53 -6.49
N GLY A 125 10.48 -20.49 -5.95
CA GLY A 125 10.62 -20.94 -4.56
C GLY A 125 10.61 -19.78 -3.57
N ASP A 126 11.62 -19.70 -2.69
CA ASP A 126 11.73 -18.63 -1.69
C ASP A 126 12.08 -17.26 -2.27
N LYS A 127 12.59 -17.21 -3.49
CA LYS A 127 12.96 -15.96 -4.18
C LYS A 127 11.79 -15.30 -4.91
N LEU A 128 10.60 -15.86 -4.83
CA LEU A 128 9.39 -15.32 -5.45
C LEU A 128 9.17 -13.86 -5.02
N THR A 129 8.94 -12.99 -6.00
CA THR A 129 8.62 -11.58 -5.81
C THR A 129 7.22 -11.25 -6.34
N ALA A 130 6.66 -10.12 -5.92
CA ALA A 130 5.39 -9.62 -6.45
C ALA A 130 5.50 -9.34 -7.97
N LYS A 131 6.66 -8.90 -8.43
CA LYS A 131 6.92 -8.69 -9.86
C LYS A 131 6.74 -9.98 -10.65
N ASP A 132 7.29 -11.10 -10.15
CA ASP A 132 7.17 -12.40 -10.82
C ASP A 132 5.70 -12.84 -10.92
N VAL A 133 4.90 -12.60 -9.87
CA VAL A 133 3.45 -12.87 -9.90
C VAL A 133 2.76 -12.02 -10.96
N CYS A 134 3.05 -10.71 -11.01
CA CYS A 134 2.46 -9.82 -12.00
C CYS A 134 2.85 -10.20 -13.44
N ASP A 135 4.11 -10.52 -13.66
CA ASP A 135 4.62 -10.85 -15.00
C ASP A 135 4.04 -12.17 -15.50
N LEU A 136 4.06 -13.22 -14.67
CA LEU A 136 3.47 -14.51 -15.03
C LEU A 136 1.95 -14.43 -15.25
N GLY A 137 1.23 -13.62 -14.47
CA GLY A 137 -0.20 -13.38 -14.70
C GLY A 137 -0.44 -12.77 -16.09
N ARG A 138 0.36 -11.77 -16.50
CA ARG A 138 0.29 -11.19 -17.85
C ARG A 138 0.67 -12.17 -18.96
N GLU A 139 1.52 -13.13 -18.68
CA GLU A 139 1.95 -14.19 -19.60
C GLU A 139 0.96 -15.35 -19.66
N GLY A 140 -0.12 -15.32 -18.88
CA GLY A 140 -1.21 -16.30 -18.91
C GLY A 140 -1.10 -17.43 -17.90
N ASP A 141 -0.26 -17.31 -16.86
CA ASP A 141 -0.28 -18.23 -15.72
C ASP A 141 -1.57 -18.03 -14.93
N ALA A 142 -2.45 -19.02 -14.99
CA ALA A 142 -3.79 -18.94 -14.41
C ALA A 142 -3.80 -18.76 -12.88
N LEU A 143 -2.80 -19.28 -12.16
CA LEU A 143 -2.71 -19.09 -10.72
C LEU A 143 -2.27 -17.66 -10.37
N ALA A 144 -1.28 -17.15 -11.11
CA ALA A 144 -0.80 -15.80 -10.93
C ALA A 144 -1.89 -14.77 -11.27
N ASP A 145 -2.65 -15.00 -12.34
CA ASP A 145 -3.75 -14.14 -12.77
C ASP A 145 -4.86 -14.08 -11.70
N GLU A 146 -5.32 -15.22 -11.17
CA GLU A 146 -6.30 -15.26 -10.07
C GLU A 146 -5.84 -14.54 -8.79
N ILE A 147 -4.52 -14.58 -8.51
CA ILE A 147 -3.97 -13.84 -7.38
C ILE A 147 -4.08 -12.35 -7.65
N MET A 148 -3.73 -11.90 -8.86
CA MET A 148 -3.82 -10.49 -9.24
C MET A 148 -5.27 -10.00 -9.33
N GLU A 149 -6.21 -10.84 -9.78
CA GLU A 149 -7.65 -10.54 -9.72
C GLU A 149 -8.13 -10.34 -8.27
N THR A 150 -7.65 -11.17 -7.35
CA THR A 150 -7.95 -11.02 -5.92
C THR A 150 -7.44 -9.68 -5.39
N VAL A 151 -6.22 -9.29 -5.73
CA VAL A 151 -5.63 -7.98 -5.38
C VAL A 151 -6.46 -6.84 -5.96
N ALA A 152 -6.77 -6.92 -7.25
CA ALA A 152 -7.55 -5.91 -7.96
C ALA A 152 -8.95 -5.72 -7.35
N LYS A 153 -9.60 -6.83 -6.96
CA LYS A 153 -10.90 -6.80 -6.30
C LYS A 153 -10.85 -5.99 -5.01
N TYR A 154 -10.00 -6.37 -4.06
CA TYR A 154 -9.97 -5.69 -2.75
C TYR A 154 -9.48 -4.25 -2.83
N LEU A 155 -8.52 -3.98 -3.72
CA LEU A 155 -8.08 -2.61 -3.99
C LEU A 155 -9.22 -1.77 -4.60
N GLY A 156 -9.92 -2.31 -5.59
CA GLY A 156 -11.04 -1.63 -6.24
C GLY A 156 -12.21 -1.36 -5.29
N GLU A 157 -12.57 -2.33 -4.44
CA GLU A 157 -13.60 -2.15 -3.40
C GLU A 157 -13.19 -1.05 -2.40
N THR A 158 -11.91 -1.01 -2.01
CA THR A 158 -11.40 0.05 -1.13
C THR A 158 -11.44 1.41 -1.79
N VAL A 159 -11.00 1.52 -3.05
CA VAL A 159 -11.07 2.77 -3.82
C VAL A 159 -12.52 3.24 -3.94
N ALA A 160 -13.46 2.36 -4.24
CA ALA A 160 -14.88 2.69 -4.32
C ALA A 160 -15.43 3.24 -3.00
N MET A 161 -15.07 2.63 -1.86
CA MET A 161 -15.45 3.14 -0.53
C MET A 161 -14.88 4.53 -0.26
N LEU A 162 -13.61 4.76 -0.61
CA LEU A 162 -12.97 6.06 -0.43
C LEU A 162 -13.66 7.13 -1.28
N CYS A 163 -13.96 6.85 -2.55
CA CYS A 163 -14.67 7.77 -3.44
C CYS A 163 -16.10 8.13 -2.96
N MET A 164 -16.71 7.29 -2.12
CA MET A 164 -18.02 7.60 -1.54
C MET A 164 -17.90 8.41 -0.23
N THR A 165 -16.71 8.56 0.30
CA THR A 165 -16.48 9.18 1.61
C THR A 165 -15.86 10.58 1.50
N ILE A 166 -15.18 10.86 0.39
CA ILE A 166 -14.39 12.09 0.17
C ILE A 166 -14.93 12.90 -0.98
#